data_52d90e8401521155cf47b33a3519c594
#
_entry.id   52d90e8401521155cf47b33a3519c594
#
_cell.length_a   1.000
_cell.length_b   1.000
_cell.length_c   1.000
_cell.angle_alpha   90.00
_cell.angle_beta   90.00
_cell.angle_gamma   90.00
#
_symmetry.space_group_name_H-M   'P 1'
#
loop_
_entity.id
_entity.type
_entity.pdbx_description
1 polymer ?
#
loop_
_entity_poly.entity_id
_entity_poly.type
_entity_poly.pdbx_seq_one_letter_code
_entity_poly.pdbx_strand_id
1 'polypeptide(L)'
;QLLNGFSYNTSYLGDMAWFESENKRKTNTLKPESTTSFETGLDLRFLQDRASFSFTYYNKNTKNQILTSTINGVSGYGEALFNAGEVKNWGYEVTLGVVPFRNKDWEWKVDINWAKNNSEVVSLANGMDYMTLTTVQNSVELRIVKGEPLVSLYCREPWKTNDEGQVLVGANGRPLSGEAKFLASVEPKWTGSIRTSLRWKDLSFSAMLDIRMGGHV
;
A
#
# COMPACT_ATOMS: atom_id res chain seq x y z
N GLN A 1 -26.52 3.10 -5.41
CA GLN A 1 -26.80 1.69 -5.75
C GLN A 1 -25.82 1.27 -6.86
N LEU A 2 -24.94 0.31 -6.57
CA LEU A 2 -24.01 -0.24 -7.57
C LEU A 2 -24.70 -1.44 -8.23
N LEU A 3 -25.08 -1.30 -9.49
CA LEU A 3 -25.66 -2.38 -10.29
C LEU A 3 -24.58 -2.98 -11.19
N ASN A 4 -24.62 -4.29 -11.38
CA ASN A 4 -23.83 -4.96 -12.43
C ASN A 4 -24.42 -4.57 -13.79
N GLY A 5 -23.53 -4.20 -14.70
CA GLY A 5 -23.88 -3.88 -16.08
C GLY A 5 -23.50 -5.01 -17.03
N PHE A 6 -24.00 -4.89 -18.24
CA PHE A 6 -23.55 -5.72 -19.36
C PHE A 6 -22.84 -4.80 -20.35
N SER A 7 -21.67 -5.20 -20.82
CA SER A 7 -21.01 -4.54 -21.95
C SER A 7 -21.39 -5.26 -23.25
N TYR A 8 -21.64 -4.46 -24.27
CA TYR A 8 -21.90 -4.94 -25.62
C TYR A 8 -20.58 -4.98 -26.39
N ASN A 9 -20.28 -6.13 -26.97
CA ASN A 9 -19.05 -6.31 -27.74
C ASN A 9 -19.34 -7.01 -29.05
N THR A 10 -18.78 -6.51 -30.18
CA THR A 10 -18.98 -7.03 -31.51
C THR A 10 -17.72 -7.66 -32.15
N SER A 11 -16.57 -7.62 -31.46
CA SER A 11 -15.27 -7.82 -32.10
C SER A 11 -14.70 -9.24 -32.06
N TYR A 12 -15.33 -10.18 -31.33
CA TYR A 12 -14.71 -11.50 -31.13
C TYR A 12 -15.20 -12.63 -32.06
N LEU A 13 -16.43 -12.53 -32.56
CA LEU A 13 -17.04 -13.58 -33.39
C LEU A 13 -17.54 -13.04 -34.74
N GLY A 14 -16.85 -12.08 -35.36
CA GLY A 14 -17.31 -11.42 -36.58
C GLY A 14 -18.54 -10.55 -36.30
N ASP A 15 -19.59 -10.67 -37.12
CA ASP A 15 -20.79 -9.84 -37.01
C ASP A 15 -21.75 -10.26 -35.86
N MET A 16 -21.39 -11.25 -35.05
CA MET A 16 -22.24 -11.68 -33.92
C MET A 16 -22.05 -10.77 -32.70
N ALA A 17 -23.15 -10.13 -32.34
CA ALA A 17 -23.23 -9.35 -31.08
C ALA A 17 -23.32 -10.28 -29.89
N TRP A 18 -22.53 -10.00 -28.83
CA TRP A 18 -22.59 -10.72 -27.57
C TRP A 18 -22.54 -9.77 -26.38
N PHE A 19 -23.13 -10.19 -25.27
CA PHE A 19 -23.14 -9.43 -24.04
C PHE A 19 -22.22 -10.09 -23.04
N GLU A 20 -21.33 -9.30 -22.49
CA GLU A 20 -20.44 -9.72 -21.41
C GLU A 20 -20.89 -9.08 -20.11
N SER A 21 -21.06 -9.88 -19.07
CA SER A 21 -21.26 -9.36 -17.73
C SER A 21 -19.95 -8.87 -17.14
N GLU A 22 -19.97 -7.78 -16.38
CA GLU A 22 -18.79 -7.37 -15.62
C GLU A 22 -18.30 -8.53 -14.75
N ASN A 23 -16.98 -8.79 -14.78
CA ASN A 23 -16.34 -9.81 -13.95
C ASN A 23 -16.30 -9.45 -12.46
N LYS A 24 -16.81 -8.27 -12.10
CA LYS A 24 -16.83 -7.74 -10.73
C LYS A 24 -18.23 -7.74 -10.16
N ARG A 25 -18.45 -8.55 -9.13
CA ARG A 25 -19.70 -8.55 -8.38
C ARG A 25 -19.82 -7.28 -7.54
N LYS A 26 -20.83 -6.47 -7.81
CA LYS A 26 -21.23 -5.33 -7.02
C LYS A 26 -22.37 -5.73 -6.09
N THR A 27 -22.40 -5.18 -4.88
CA THR A 27 -23.48 -5.42 -3.93
C THR A 27 -24.23 -4.11 -3.64
N ASN A 28 -25.53 -4.23 -3.45
CA ASN A 28 -26.39 -3.09 -3.05
C ASN A 28 -26.34 -2.81 -1.53
N THR A 29 -25.61 -3.62 -0.78
CA THR A 29 -25.46 -3.48 0.69
C THR A 29 -24.19 -2.76 1.10
N LEU A 30 -23.44 -2.18 0.14
CA LEU A 30 -22.25 -1.40 0.46
C LEU A 30 -22.58 -0.19 1.31
N LYS A 31 -21.85 -0.07 2.40
CA LYS A 31 -21.86 1.10 3.27
C LYS A 31 -20.80 2.09 2.82
N PRO A 32 -21.02 3.41 2.94
CA PRO A 32 -19.98 4.37 2.67
C PRO A 32 -18.82 4.22 3.64
N GLU A 33 -17.62 4.47 3.16
CA GLU A 33 -16.43 4.59 4.00
C GLU A 33 -16.56 5.81 4.91
N SER A 34 -16.10 5.67 6.14
CA SER A 34 -16.03 6.77 7.10
C SER A 34 -14.64 6.83 7.70
N THR A 35 -13.96 7.96 7.48
CA THR A 35 -12.62 8.19 8.04
C THR A 35 -12.70 9.28 9.11
N THR A 36 -12.21 8.94 10.29
CA THR A 36 -11.94 9.90 11.37
C THR A 36 -10.43 10.11 11.42
N SER A 37 -9.99 11.36 11.35
CA SER A 37 -8.56 11.72 11.42
C SER A 37 -8.31 12.74 12.51
N PHE A 38 -7.16 12.56 13.16
CA PHE A 38 -6.53 13.54 14.04
C PHE A 38 -5.16 13.86 13.47
N GLU A 39 -4.85 15.14 13.39
CA GLU A 39 -3.57 15.63 12.90
C GLU A 39 -3.09 16.79 13.80
N THR A 40 -1.83 16.78 14.14
CA THR A 40 -1.19 17.87 14.86
C THR A 40 0.20 18.09 14.30
N GLY A 41 0.61 19.35 14.24
CA GLY A 41 1.89 19.72 13.68
C GLY A 41 2.51 20.94 14.32
N LEU A 42 3.76 21.14 14.05
CA LEU A 42 4.56 22.27 14.50
C LEU A 42 5.45 22.74 13.35
N ASP A 43 5.35 24.02 13.03
CA ASP A 43 6.19 24.69 12.05
C ASP A 43 7.03 25.76 12.74
N LEU A 44 8.35 25.66 12.59
CA LEU A 44 9.31 26.57 13.18
C LEU A 44 10.21 27.16 12.10
N ARG A 45 10.53 28.45 12.24
CA ARG A 45 11.48 29.14 11.40
C ARG A 45 12.46 29.92 12.24
N PHE A 46 13.73 29.83 11.86
CA PHE A 46 14.83 30.38 12.63
C PHE A 46 15.81 31.13 11.73
N LEU A 47 16.67 31.92 12.35
CA LEU A 47 17.80 32.56 11.68
C LEU A 47 17.40 33.38 10.45
N GLN A 48 16.34 34.20 10.55
CA GLN A 48 15.80 34.99 9.45
C GLN A 48 15.45 34.10 8.22
N ASP A 49 14.68 33.03 8.46
CA ASP A 49 14.25 32.05 7.47
C ASP A 49 15.38 31.22 6.82
N ARG A 50 16.56 31.18 7.46
CA ARG A 50 17.64 30.29 7.00
C ARG A 50 17.52 28.86 7.50
N ALA A 51 16.74 28.61 8.52
CA ALA A 51 16.42 27.27 9.01
C ALA A 51 14.92 27.16 9.24
N SER A 52 14.32 26.12 8.71
CA SER A 52 12.93 25.75 8.92
C SER A 52 12.83 24.30 9.36
N PHE A 53 11.93 24.04 10.26
CA PHE A 53 11.60 22.69 10.76
C PHE A 53 10.10 22.55 10.79
N SER A 54 9.58 21.49 10.19
CA SER A 54 8.18 21.11 10.27
C SER A 54 8.08 19.68 10.77
N PHE A 55 7.17 19.44 11.69
CA PHE A 55 6.83 18.12 12.21
C PHE A 55 5.33 17.95 12.18
N THR A 56 4.86 16.84 11.65
CA THR A 56 3.44 16.46 11.65
C THR A 56 3.29 15.04 12.19
N TYR A 57 2.33 14.86 13.08
CA TYR A 57 1.82 13.55 13.48
C TYR A 57 0.38 13.43 13.04
N TYR A 58 0.02 12.30 12.46
CA TYR A 58 -1.36 11.99 12.09
C TYR A 58 -1.78 10.59 12.55
N ASN A 59 -3.09 10.46 12.78
CA ASN A 59 -3.75 9.19 13.08
C ASN A 59 -5.11 9.18 12.39
N LYS A 60 -5.32 8.22 11.50
CA LYS A 60 -6.54 8.06 10.69
C LYS A 60 -7.14 6.68 10.94
N ASN A 61 -8.44 6.64 11.21
CA ASN A 61 -9.18 5.40 11.36
C ASN A 61 -10.30 5.36 10.31
N THR A 62 -10.22 4.42 9.38
CA THR A 62 -11.19 4.23 8.30
C THR A 62 -12.04 3.01 8.58
N LYS A 63 -13.34 3.21 8.74
CA LYS A 63 -14.35 2.15 8.90
C LYS A 63 -15.06 1.87 7.59
N ASN A 64 -15.52 0.63 7.42
CA ASN A 64 -16.21 0.15 6.22
C ASN A 64 -15.39 0.34 4.95
N GLN A 65 -14.06 0.22 5.02
CA GLN A 65 -13.20 0.36 3.85
C GLN A 65 -13.67 -0.55 2.73
N ILE A 66 -13.81 0.02 1.52
CA ILE A 66 -14.30 -0.72 0.35
C ILE A 66 -13.09 -1.26 -0.41
N LEU A 67 -13.05 -2.58 -0.55
CA LEU A 67 -11.98 -3.25 -1.26
C LEU A 67 -12.56 -4.23 -2.29
N THR A 68 -11.74 -4.49 -3.32
CA THR A 68 -11.98 -5.56 -4.29
C THR A 68 -11.13 -6.76 -3.90
N SER A 69 -11.72 -7.93 -3.88
CA SER A 69 -11.01 -9.20 -3.69
C SER A 69 -11.41 -10.20 -4.74
N THR A 70 -10.48 -11.10 -5.06
CA THR A 70 -10.77 -12.27 -5.89
C THR A 70 -11.73 -13.20 -5.14
N ILE A 71 -12.71 -13.72 -5.86
CA ILE A 71 -13.68 -14.70 -5.35
C ILE A 71 -13.68 -15.95 -6.20
N ASN A 72 -14.26 -17.03 -5.68
CA ASN A 72 -14.38 -18.26 -6.44
C ASN A 72 -15.29 -18.05 -7.66
N GLY A 73 -14.79 -18.36 -8.86
CA GLY A 73 -15.47 -18.20 -10.15
C GLY A 73 -16.79 -18.98 -10.27
N VAL A 74 -17.09 -19.92 -9.36
CA VAL A 74 -18.40 -20.60 -9.28
C VAL A 74 -19.56 -19.63 -9.12
N SER A 75 -19.29 -18.44 -8.57
CA SER A 75 -20.28 -17.35 -8.45
C SER A 75 -20.62 -16.64 -9.77
N GLY A 76 -19.93 -16.96 -10.87
CA GLY A 76 -20.00 -16.25 -12.14
C GLY A 76 -19.20 -14.96 -12.22
N TYR A 77 -18.45 -14.63 -11.15
CA TYR A 77 -17.60 -13.44 -11.08
C TYR A 77 -16.21 -13.82 -10.57
N GLY A 78 -15.18 -13.17 -11.07
CA GLY A 78 -13.80 -13.35 -10.60
C GLY A 78 -13.46 -12.46 -9.41
N GLU A 79 -14.19 -11.35 -9.25
CA GLU A 79 -13.96 -10.36 -8.19
C GLU A 79 -15.27 -9.95 -7.51
N ALA A 80 -15.17 -9.52 -6.27
CA ALA A 80 -16.28 -8.89 -5.55
C ALA A 80 -15.83 -7.61 -4.84
N LEU A 81 -16.74 -6.65 -4.79
CA LEU A 81 -16.61 -5.40 -4.05
C LEU A 81 -17.40 -5.49 -2.74
N PHE A 82 -16.75 -5.23 -1.62
CA PHE A 82 -17.41 -5.28 -0.30
C PHE A 82 -16.71 -4.37 0.71
N ASN A 83 -17.39 -4.09 1.82
CA ASN A 83 -16.79 -3.39 2.93
C ASN A 83 -15.85 -4.36 3.65
N ALA A 84 -14.56 -4.13 3.54
CA ALA A 84 -13.54 -5.06 4.01
C ALA A 84 -13.30 -5.02 5.52
N GLY A 85 -13.61 -3.88 6.18
CA GLY A 85 -13.42 -3.79 7.62
C GLY A 85 -12.96 -2.41 8.09
N GLU A 86 -12.14 -2.40 9.13
CA GLU A 86 -11.58 -1.22 9.76
C GLU A 86 -10.06 -1.22 9.66
N VAL A 87 -9.51 -0.12 9.18
CA VAL A 87 -8.05 0.07 9.01
C VAL A 87 -7.62 1.35 9.70
N LYS A 88 -6.56 1.24 10.48
CA LYS A 88 -5.92 2.35 11.17
C LYS A 88 -4.60 2.68 10.48
N ASN A 89 -4.34 3.97 10.25
CA ASN A 89 -3.09 4.48 9.73
C ASN A 89 -2.58 5.59 10.65
N TRP A 90 -1.30 5.55 10.99
CA TRP A 90 -0.67 6.62 11.77
C TRP A 90 0.76 6.81 11.32
N GLY A 91 1.25 8.02 11.46
CA GLY A 91 2.59 8.32 11.00
C GLY A 91 3.13 9.64 11.46
N TYR A 92 4.38 9.85 11.07
CA TYR A 92 5.15 11.05 11.34
C TYR A 92 5.74 11.57 10.03
N GLU A 93 5.73 12.89 9.88
CA GLU A 93 6.39 13.59 8.79
C GLU A 93 7.29 14.65 9.37
N VAL A 94 8.52 14.73 8.87
CA VAL A 94 9.53 15.70 9.26
C VAL A 94 10.07 16.36 8.02
N THR A 95 10.07 17.68 8.02
CA THR A 95 10.72 18.48 6.97
C THR A 95 11.73 19.42 7.61
N LEU A 96 12.95 19.40 7.12
CA LEU A 96 14.02 20.30 7.52
C LEU A 96 14.52 21.07 6.30
N GLY A 97 14.44 22.37 6.34
CA GLY A 97 15.03 23.26 5.32
C GLY A 97 16.14 24.09 5.94
N VAL A 98 17.28 24.12 5.27
CA VAL A 98 18.39 24.97 5.68
C VAL A 98 18.99 25.73 4.50
N VAL A 99 19.42 26.97 4.73
CA VAL A 99 20.17 27.81 3.82
C VAL A 99 21.53 28.09 4.44
N PRO A 100 22.49 27.12 4.29
CA PRO A 100 23.79 27.25 4.94
C PRO A 100 24.54 28.50 4.53
N PHE A 101 24.36 28.89 3.28
CA PHE A 101 25.05 30.02 2.70
C PHE A 101 24.14 30.85 1.79
N ARG A 102 24.10 32.18 2.02
CA ARG A 102 23.39 33.15 1.17
C ARG A 102 24.12 34.47 1.20
N ASN A 103 24.49 34.92 0.01
CA ASN A 103 24.99 36.28 -0.22
C ASN A 103 24.44 36.84 -1.56
N LYS A 104 24.98 37.96 -2.07
CA LYS A 104 24.52 38.62 -3.30
C LYS A 104 24.58 37.67 -4.51
N ASP A 105 25.65 36.87 -4.64
CA ASP A 105 25.93 36.09 -5.85
C ASP A 105 25.60 34.58 -5.63
N TRP A 106 25.59 34.12 -4.40
CA TRP A 106 25.46 32.71 -4.04
C TRP A 106 24.29 32.45 -3.09
N GLU A 107 23.56 31.37 -3.35
CA GLU A 107 22.60 30.80 -2.41
C GLU A 107 22.67 29.28 -2.49
N TRP A 108 22.89 28.65 -1.34
CA TRP A 108 22.82 27.20 -1.21
C TRP A 108 21.69 26.83 -0.26
N LYS A 109 20.75 26.01 -0.75
CA LYS A 109 19.60 25.52 0.00
C LYS A 109 19.62 24.00 0.02
N VAL A 110 19.30 23.42 1.19
CA VAL A 110 19.14 21.99 1.39
C VAL A 110 17.79 21.76 2.07
N ASP A 111 16.96 20.92 1.46
CA ASP A 111 15.69 20.48 2.01
C ASP A 111 15.76 18.96 2.25
N ILE A 112 15.36 18.52 3.44
CA ILE A 112 15.31 17.11 3.84
C ILE A 112 13.89 16.80 4.26
N ASN A 113 13.31 15.75 3.70
CA ASN A 113 12.02 15.24 4.09
C ASN A 113 12.18 13.80 4.57
N TRP A 114 11.48 13.45 5.62
CA TRP A 114 11.41 12.10 6.13
C TRP A 114 9.98 11.79 6.58
N ALA A 115 9.48 10.63 6.21
CA ALA A 115 8.13 10.19 6.57
C ALA A 115 8.12 8.71 6.95
N LYS A 116 7.35 8.40 7.97
CA LYS A 116 7.06 7.03 8.37
C LYS A 116 5.55 6.88 8.53
N ASN A 117 4.96 6.02 7.70
CA ASN A 117 3.59 5.55 7.86
C ASN A 117 3.59 4.16 8.48
N ASN A 118 2.61 3.89 9.33
CA ASN A 118 2.27 2.56 9.80
C ASN A 118 0.79 2.34 9.51
N SER A 119 0.42 1.12 9.17
CA SER A 119 -0.96 0.71 9.02
C SER A 119 -1.24 -0.54 9.85
N GLU A 120 -2.50 -0.74 10.22
CA GLU A 120 -2.98 -1.92 10.91
C GLU A 120 -4.41 -2.22 10.50
N VAL A 121 -4.65 -3.47 10.15
CA VAL A 121 -6.00 -3.98 9.93
C VAL A 121 -6.63 -4.33 11.28
N VAL A 122 -7.50 -3.47 11.77
CA VAL A 122 -8.14 -3.66 13.09
C VAL A 122 -9.17 -4.78 13.06
N SER A 123 -9.96 -4.82 11.99
CA SER A 123 -10.99 -5.86 11.80
C SER A 123 -11.27 -6.08 10.31
N LEU A 124 -11.70 -7.30 10.00
CA LEU A 124 -12.21 -7.64 8.68
C LEU A 124 -13.70 -7.95 8.72
N ALA A 125 -14.36 -7.80 7.56
CA ALA A 125 -15.78 -8.09 7.43
C ALA A 125 -16.10 -9.54 7.77
N ASN A 126 -17.29 -9.79 8.33
CA ASN A 126 -17.81 -11.12 8.65
C ASN A 126 -16.91 -11.98 9.56
N GLY A 127 -16.03 -11.35 10.34
CA GLY A 127 -15.14 -12.09 11.27
C GLY A 127 -14.06 -12.91 10.56
N MET A 128 -13.74 -12.58 9.31
CA MET A 128 -12.62 -13.21 8.60
C MET A 128 -11.29 -12.83 9.25
N ASP A 129 -10.35 -13.78 9.30
CA ASP A 129 -9.00 -13.52 9.79
C ASP A 129 -8.10 -12.91 8.73
N TYR A 130 -8.36 -13.25 7.47
CA TYR A 130 -7.63 -12.67 6.33
C TYR A 130 -8.50 -12.62 5.06
N MET A 131 -8.04 -11.85 4.09
CA MET A 131 -8.62 -11.72 2.76
C MET A 131 -7.52 -11.64 1.70
N THR A 132 -7.64 -12.41 0.64
CA THR A 132 -6.72 -12.37 -0.49
C THR A 132 -7.17 -11.31 -1.50
N LEU A 133 -6.32 -10.34 -1.77
CA LEU A 133 -6.56 -9.31 -2.78
C LEU A 133 -6.31 -9.86 -4.18
N THR A 134 -5.17 -10.52 -4.35
CA THR A 134 -4.76 -11.12 -5.61
C THR A 134 -3.71 -12.20 -5.38
N THR A 135 -3.58 -13.10 -6.34
CA THR A 135 -2.55 -14.14 -6.35
C THR A 135 -1.61 -13.91 -7.52
N VAL A 136 -0.31 -13.87 -7.25
CA VAL A 136 0.75 -13.69 -8.25
C VAL A 136 1.41 -15.05 -8.49
N GLN A 137 1.45 -15.48 -9.75
CA GLN A 137 2.10 -16.72 -10.18
C GLN A 137 1.71 -17.98 -9.38
N ASN A 138 0.47 -18.03 -8.90
CA ASN A 138 -0.10 -19.15 -8.11
C ASN A 138 0.60 -19.48 -6.78
N SER A 139 1.65 -18.75 -6.42
CA SER A 139 2.49 -19.05 -5.25
C SER A 139 2.50 -17.96 -4.21
N VAL A 140 2.39 -16.71 -4.63
CA VAL A 140 2.44 -15.53 -3.75
C VAL A 140 1.09 -14.85 -3.76
N GLU A 141 0.59 -14.52 -2.59
CA GLU A 141 -0.66 -13.80 -2.39
C GLU A 141 -0.40 -12.45 -1.74
N LEU A 142 -1.08 -11.43 -2.24
CA LEU A 142 -1.29 -10.19 -1.52
C LEU A 142 -2.49 -10.37 -0.61
N ARG A 143 -2.26 -10.34 0.69
CA ARG A 143 -3.29 -10.53 1.72
C ARG A 143 -3.46 -9.28 2.58
N ILE A 144 -4.69 -9.12 3.04
CA ILE A 144 -5.04 -8.28 4.17
C ILE A 144 -5.31 -9.23 5.33
N VAL A 145 -4.55 -9.08 6.41
CA VAL A 145 -4.63 -9.96 7.58
C VAL A 145 -4.88 -9.10 8.81
N LYS A 146 -5.82 -9.54 9.65
CA LYS A 146 -6.12 -8.83 10.90
C LYS A 146 -4.89 -8.76 11.80
N GLY A 147 -4.60 -7.57 12.34
CA GLY A 147 -3.46 -7.29 13.20
C GLY A 147 -2.14 -7.04 12.44
N GLU A 148 -2.15 -7.09 11.11
CA GLU A 148 -0.98 -6.83 10.27
C GLU A 148 -1.10 -5.50 9.49
N PRO A 149 -0.01 -5.04 8.86
CA PRO A 149 -0.06 -3.94 7.90
C PRO A 149 -1.10 -4.17 6.81
N LEU A 150 -1.63 -3.10 6.24
CA LEU A 150 -2.75 -3.14 5.30
C LEU A 150 -2.58 -4.14 4.18
N VAL A 151 -1.35 -4.27 3.63
CA VAL A 151 -1.07 -5.25 2.58
C VAL A 151 0.20 -6.01 2.90
N SER A 152 0.06 -7.32 2.99
CA SER A 152 1.13 -8.26 3.29
C SER A 152 1.30 -9.29 2.18
N LEU A 153 2.55 -9.64 1.89
CA LEU A 153 2.92 -10.71 0.96
C LEU A 153 2.98 -12.03 1.71
N TYR A 154 2.31 -13.04 1.18
CA TYR A 154 2.29 -14.38 1.72
C TYR A 154 2.72 -15.40 0.67
N CYS A 155 3.55 -16.37 1.05
CA CYS A 155 3.67 -17.60 0.29
C CYS A 155 2.47 -18.49 0.62
N ARG A 156 1.69 -18.85 -0.40
CA ARG A 156 0.46 -19.62 -0.24
C ARG A 156 0.74 -21.04 0.27
N GLU A 157 1.68 -21.71 -0.35
CA GLU A 157 2.00 -23.11 -0.10
C GLU A 157 3.53 -23.28 -0.06
N PRO A 158 4.21 -22.78 1.02
CA PRO A 158 5.62 -23.02 1.18
C PRO A 158 5.88 -24.52 1.36
N TRP A 159 7.04 -25.00 1.01
CA TRP A 159 7.40 -26.37 1.34
C TRP A 159 7.51 -26.52 2.85
N LYS A 160 6.90 -27.60 3.34
CA LYS A 160 7.00 -27.96 4.74
C LYS A 160 8.42 -28.39 5.07
N THR A 161 9.01 -27.82 6.13
CA THR A 161 10.35 -28.15 6.59
C THR A 161 10.31 -28.71 8.01
N ASN A 162 11.32 -29.52 8.35
CA ASN A 162 11.60 -29.90 9.72
C ASN A 162 12.31 -28.77 10.48
N ASP A 163 12.62 -28.99 11.75
CA ASP A 163 13.31 -28.01 12.62
C ASP A 163 14.73 -27.67 12.16
N GLU A 164 15.33 -28.54 11.34
CA GLU A 164 16.66 -28.35 10.74
C GLU A 164 16.60 -27.63 9.39
N GLY A 165 15.41 -27.25 8.92
CA GLY A 165 15.19 -26.54 7.64
C GLY A 165 15.17 -27.44 6.40
N GLN A 166 15.20 -28.77 6.56
CA GLN A 166 15.14 -29.71 5.45
C GLN A 166 13.70 -29.88 4.96
N VAL A 167 13.51 -29.94 3.64
CA VAL A 167 12.21 -30.11 3.02
C VAL A 167 11.67 -31.52 3.26
N LEU A 168 10.46 -31.60 3.81
CA LEU A 168 9.76 -32.87 4.00
C LEU A 168 9.12 -33.32 2.70
N VAL A 169 9.31 -34.61 2.37
CA VAL A 169 8.73 -35.25 1.20
C VAL A 169 7.71 -36.31 1.58
N GLY A 170 6.65 -36.41 0.81
CA GLY A 170 5.62 -37.44 0.98
C GLY A 170 6.09 -38.81 0.46
N ALA A 171 5.26 -39.83 0.65
CA ALA A 171 5.53 -41.19 0.15
C ALA A 171 5.68 -41.26 -1.38
N ASN A 172 5.18 -40.29 -2.10
CA ASN A 172 5.30 -40.14 -3.56
C ASN A 172 6.59 -39.41 -4.00
N GLY A 173 7.49 -39.06 -3.09
CA GLY A 173 8.73 -38.35 -3.35
C GLY A 173 8.55 -36.86 -3.67
N ARG A 174 7.35 -36.28 -3.51
CA ARG A 174 7.09 -34.86 -3.74
C ARG A 174 7.17 -34.08 -2.43
N PRO A 175 7.64 -32.81 -2.46
CA PRO A 175 7.59 -31.93 -1.32
C PRO A 175 6.17 -31.80 -0.77
N LEU A 176 6.05 -31.79 0.55
CA LEU A 176 4.79 -31.53 1.24
C LEU A 176 4.56 -30.02 1.32
N SER A 177 3.31 -29.60 1.06
CA SER A 177 2.89 -28.21 1.26
C SER A 177 2.72 -27.91 2.74
N GLY A 178 3.25 -26.76 3.19
CA GLY A 178 3.05 -26.21 4.51
C GLY A 178 1.90 -25.21 4.56
N GLU A 179 1.71 -24.63 5.74
CA GLU A 179 0.76 -23.54 5.92
C GLU A 179 1.28 -22.25 5.29
N ALA A 180 0.37 -21.37 4.90
CA ALA A 180 0.73 -20.08 4.31
C ALA A 180 1.63 -19.28 5.25
N LYS A 181 2.71 -18.70 4.70
CA LYS A 181 3.74 -18.02 5.49
C LYS A 181 3.85 -16.56 5.08
N PHE A 182 3.86 -15.67 6.07
CA PHE A 182 4.19 -14.26 5.87
C PHE A 182 5.61 -14.13 5.30
N LEU A 183 5.75 -13.35 4.25
CA LEU A 183 7.03 -13.05 3.62
C LEU A 183 7.51 -11.65 3.94
N ALA A 184 6.67 -10.67 3.68
CA ALA A 184 7.02 -9.26 3.83
C ALA A 184 5.80 -8.35 3.80
N SER A 185 5.96 -7.12 4.28
CA SER A 185 5.02 -6.04 4.04
C SER A 185 5.37 -5.30 2.75
N VAL A 186 4.35 -4.90 1.99
CA VAL A 186 4.48 -4.02 0.82
C VAL A 186 4.82 -2.59 1.24
N GLU A 187 4.43 -2.20 2.45
CA GLU A 187 4.67 -0.86 2.96
C GLU A 187 6.14 -0.62 3.29
N PRO A 188 6.71 0.53 2.89
CA PRO A 188 8.07 0.89 3.28
C PRO A 188 8.14 1.15 4.78
N LYS A 189 9.26 0.82 5.40
CA LYS A 189 9.54 1.15 6.81
C LYS A 189 9.61 2.66 7.02
N TRP A 190 10.11 3.38 6.03
CA TRP A 190 10.13 4.84 5.95
C TRP A 190 10.50 5.29 4.54
N THR A 191 10.17 6.52 4.21
CA THR A 191 10.57 7.20 2.97
C THR A 191 11.26 8.51 3.32
N GLY A 192 12.14 8.99 2.45
CA GLY A 192 12.78 10.27 2.64
C GLY A 192 13.35 10.83 1.36
N SER A 193 13.62 12.12 1.36
CA SER A 193 14.29 12.77 0.25
C SER A 193 15.24 13.85 0.74
N ILE A 194 16.31 14.05 0.00
CA ILE A 194 17.27 15.13 0.18
C ILE A 194 17.33 15.89 -1.12
N ARG A 195 16.97 17.15 -1.07
CA ARG A 195 17.10 18.07 -2.21
C ARG A 195 18.15 19.12 -1.89
N THR A 196 19.08 19.32 -2.81
CA THR A 196 20.04 20.42 -2.75
C THR A 196 19.85 21.34 -3.95
N SER A 197 19.94 22.63 -3.73
CA SER A 197 19.93 23.63 -4.79
C SER A 197 20.99 24.70 -4.54
N LEU A 198 21.80 24.95 -5.56
CA LEU A 198 22.86 25.92 -5.54
C LEU A 198 22.60 26.94 -6.66
N ARG A 199 22.51 28.22 -6.31
CA ARG A 199 22.42 29.34 -7.23
C ARG A 199 23.70 30.13 -7.16
N TRP A 200 24.27 30.41 -8.33
CA TRP A 200 25.40 31.30 -8.49
C TRP A 200 25.09 32.31 -9.61
N LYS A 201 24.89 33.59 -9.22
CA LYS A 201 24.40 34.64 -10.13
C LYS A 201 23.14 34.16 -10.89
N ASP A 202 23.23 34.04 -12.21
CA ASP A 202 22.13 33.62 -13.10
C ASP A 202 22.09 32.08 -13.33
N LEU A 203 23.09 31.36 -12.84
CA LEU A 203 23.13 29.90 -12.94
C LEU A 203 22.51 29.25 -11.72
N SER A 204 21.71 28.21 -11.94
CA SER A 204 21.15 27.38 -10.87
C SER A 204 21.35 25.89 -11.17
N PHE A 205 21.72 25.15 -10.13
CA PHE A 205 21.84 23.72 -10.16
C PHE A 205 21.00 23.14 -9.03
N SER A 206 20.24 22.08 -9.30
CA SER A 206 19.50 21.33 -8.28
C SER A 206 19.61 19.85 -8.52
N ALA A 207 19.71 19.10 -7.41
CA ALA A 207 19.68 17.65 -7.40
C ALA A 207 18.77 17.17 -6.28
N MET A 208 18.12 16.02 -6.48
CA MET A 208 17.27 15.37 -5.48
C MET A 208 17.60 13.88 -5.43
N LEU A 209 17.68 13.37 -4.22
CA LEU A 209 17.79 11.94 -3.93
C LEU A 209 16.56 11.51 -3.16
N ASP A 210 15.80 10.56 -3.72
CA ASP A 210 14.69 9.91 -3.06
C ASP A 210 15.13 8.55 -2.51
N ILE A 211 14.72 8.27 -1.27
CA ILE A 211 15.06 7.07 -0.53
C ILE A 211 13.78 6.38 -0.09
N ARG A 212 13.64 5.11 -0.43
CA ARG A 212 12.61 4.23 0.09
C ARG A 212 13.27 3.05 0.79
N MET A 213 13.06 2.94 2.09
CA MET A 213 13.64 1.87 2.89
C MET A 213 12.60 0.81 3.21
N GLY A 214 12.88 -0.43 2.84
CA GLY A 214 11.92 -1.54 2.98
C GLY A 214 10.76 -1.43 1.99
N GLY A 215 9.71 -2.21 2.24
CA GLY A 215 8.65 -2.45 1.26
C GLY A 215 9.12 -3.42 0.18
N HIS A 216 8.30 -4.42 -0.11
CA HIS A 216 8.58 -5.45 -1.10
C HIS A 216 7.47 -5.42 -2.15
N VAL A 217 7.84 -5.61 -3.40
CA VAL A 217 6.93 -5.63 -4.58
C VAL A 217 7.13 -6.94 -5.32
#